data_7468cbd46222a2f57366550e094a779a
#
_entry.id   7468cbd46222a2f57366550e094a779a
#
_cell.length_a   1.000
_cell.length_b   1.000
_cell.length_c   1.000
_cell.angle_alpha   90.00
_cell.angle_beta   90.00
_cell.angle_gamma   90.00
#
_symmetry.space_group_name_H-M   'P 1'
#
loop_
_entity.id
_entity.type
_entity.pdbx_description
1 polymer ?
#
loop_
_entity_poly.entity_id
_entity_poly.type
_entity_poly.pdbx_seq_one_letter_code
_entity_poly.pdbx_strand_id
1 'polypeptide(L)'
;MNCSKMNILSGKNKEFVEVNSMGIEYRKLSEKELDVFIEMRINQLREEGAKADIDLKPALLDYYMRHMKDGTFVSWIAVDGNRIIGTSGMSFVEKPPYFGCPSGKIGLLSSMFTNPDYRRMGIAKELLHRVVEEARNYGCGTIQITASDMGAKLYTAYGFVHNSNFMQYKL
;
A
#
# COMPACT_ATOMS: atom_id res chain seq x y z
N MET A 1 -5.93 -8.44 -24.78
CA MET A 1 -5.57 -9.81 -24.35
C MET A 1 -6.42 -10.13 -23.14
N ASN A 2 -7.25 -11.18 -23.24
CA ASN A 2 -8.32 -11.52 -22.30
C ASN A 2 -7.78 -11.94 -20.94
N CYS A 3 -8.18 -11.22 -19.89
CA CYS A 3 -8.02 -11.63 -18.51
C CYS A 3 -9.18 -12.55 -18.14
N SER A 4 -8.92 -13.85 -18.02
CA SER A 4 -9.93 -14.81 -17.57
C SER A 4 -10.19 -14.63 -16.09
N LYS A 5 -11.36 -14.10 -15.75
CA LYS A 5 -11.84 -13.98 -14.36
C LYS A 5 -12.38 -15.32 -13.93
N MET A 6 -11.79 -15.95 -12.95
CA MET A 6 -12.31 -17.16 -12.34
C MET A 6 -12.94 -16.80 -11.00
N ASN A 7 -14.28 -16.84 -10.92
CA ASN A 7 -15.05 -16.61 -9.71
C ASN A 7 -15.10 -17.89 -8.88
N ILE A 8 -14.51 -17.90 -7.70
CA ILE A 8 -14.72 -18.97 -6.72
C ILE A 8 -15.61 -18.43 -5.61
N LEU A 9 -16.82 -18.98 -5.51
CA LEU A 9 -17.80 -18.67 -4.47
C LEU A 9 -17.48 -19.48 -3.21
N SER A 10 -17.10 -18.81 -2.13
CA SER A 10 -17.06 -19.39 -0.78
C SER A 10 -17.71 -18.44 0.22
N GLY A 11 -18.65 -18.99 0.96
CA GLY A 11 -19.54 -18.57 2.03
C GLY A 11 -19.40 -17.23 2.73
N LYS A 12 -20.52 -16.53 2.84
CA LYS A 12 -20.99 -15.51 3.81
C LYS A 12 -20.28 -14.16 3.99
N ASN A 13 -19.11 -13.90 3.40
CA ASN A 13 -18.62 -12.54 3.14
C ASN A 13 -18.01 -12.56 1.75
N LYS A 14 -18.60 -11.82 0.80
CA LYS A 14 -18.07 -11.71 -0.57
C LYS A 14 -16.84 -10.83 -0.57
N GLU A 15 -15.68 -11.37 -0.20
CA GLU A 15 -14.40 -10.79 -0.57
C GLU A 15 -14.14 -11.17 -2.04
N PHE A 16 -14.03 -10.15 -2.89
CA PHE A 16 -13.63 -10.37 -4.28
C PHE A 16 -12.13 -10.72 -4.31
N VAL A 17 -11.83 -11.98 -4.55
CA VAL A 17 -10.47 -12.47 -4.78
C VAL A 17 -10.24 -12.47 -6.29
N GLU A 18 -9.32 -11.65 -6.77
CA GLU A 18 -8.88 -11.68 -8.16
C GLU A 18 -7.53 -12.39 -8.25
N VAL A 19 -7.50 -13.49 -9.02
CA VAL A 19 -6.28 -14.26 -9.30
C VAL A 19 -5.81 -13.89 -10.71
N ASN A 20 -4.54 -13.52 -10.86
CA ASN A 20 -3.97 -13.25 -12.18
C ASN A 20 -3.57 -14.56 -12.89
N SER A 21 -3.11 -14.43 -14.16
CA SER A 21 -2.67 -15.58 -14.99
C SER A 21 -1.46 -16.36 -14.43
N MET A 22 -0.78 -15.84 -13.42
CA MET A 22 0.34 -16.47 -12.72
C MET A 22 -0.07 -17.15 -11.41
N GLY A 23 -1.38 -17.19 -11.07
CA GLY A 23 -1.87 -17.75 -9.82
C GLY A 23 -1.72 -16.83 -8.59
N ILE A 24 -1.29 -15.57 -8.79
CA ILE A 24 -1.14 -14.60 -7.70
C ILE A 24 -2.49 -13.99 -7.36
N GLU A 25 -2.88 -14.09 -6.11
CA GLU A 25 -4.08 -13.52 -5.54
C GLU A 25 -3.82 -12.10 -5.04
N TYR A 26 -4.76 -11.18 -5.29
CA TYR A 26 -4.73 -9.83 -4.76
C TYR A 26 -5.95 -9.58 -3.88
N ARG A 27 -5.73 -9.24 -2.62
CA ARG A 27 -6.80 -8.99 -1.64
C ARG A 27 -6.39 -7.99 -0.58
N LYS A 28 -7.35 -7.55 0.21
CA LYS A 28 -7.07 -6.69 1.36
C LYS A 28 -6.34 -7.45 2.46
N LEU A 29 -5.47 -6.75 3.17
CA LEU A 29 -4.80 -7.23 4.37
C LEU A 29 -5.84 -7.46 5.47
N SER A 30 -5.73 -8.57 6.18
CA SER A 30 -6.50 -8.85 7.39
C SER A 30 -5.67 -8.62 8.65
N GLU A 31 -6.34 -8.37 9.79
CA GLU A 31 -5.67 -8.18 11.08
C GLU A 31 -4.80 -9.37 11.49
N LYS A 32 -5.18 -10.59 11.08
CA LYS A 32 -4.44 -11.83 11.37
C LYS A 32 -3.07 -11.90 10.70
N GLU A 33 -2.83 -11.08 9.70
CA GLU A 33 -1.61 -11.07 8.89
C GLU A 33 -0.70 -9.89 9.23
N LEU A 34 -1.08 -9.07 10.22
CA LEU A 34 -0.32 -7.87 10.59
C LEU A 34 1.13 -8.16 10.96
N ASP A 35 1.41 -9.29 11.62
CA ASP A 35 2.78 -9.66 11.96
C ASP A 35 3.67 -9.78 10.72
N VAL A 36 3.20 -10.49 9.69
CA VAL A 36 3.93 -10.66 8.42
C VAL A 36 4.04 -9.32 7.68
N PHE A 37 2.96 -8.57 7.64
CA PHE A 37 2.93 -7.25 7.00
C PHE A 37 3.94 -6.28 7.65
N ILE A 38 4.01 -6.24 8.97
CA ILE A 38 4.94 -5.41 9.74
C ILE A 38 6.39 -5.82 9.46
N GLU A 39 6.70 -7.11 9.43
CA GLU A 39 8.04 -7.58 9.07
C GLU A 39 8.44 -7.14 7.64
N MET A 40 7.52 -7.24 6.69
CA MET A 40 7.76 -6.77 5.32
C MET A 40 7.97 -5.24 5.28
N ARG A 41 7.23 -4.47 6.09
CA ARG A 41 7.45 -3.02 6.22
C ARG A 41 8.81 -2.68 6.81
N ILE A 42 9.23 -3.39 7.86
CA ILE A 42 10.55 -3.19 8.47
C ILE A 42 11.66 -3.53 7.47
N ASN A 43 11.50 -4.62 6.71
CA ASN A 43 12.46 -4.99 5.67
C ASN A 43 12.54 -3.95 4.57
N GLN A 44 11.40 -3.41 4.14
CA GLN A 44 11.37 -2.28 3.19
C GLN A 44 12.19 -1.10 3.71
N LEU A 45 11.93 -0.66 4.95
CA LEU A 45 12.65 0.47 5.55
C LEU A 45 14.16 0.25 5.60
N ARG A 46 14.59 -0.98 5.92
CA ARG A 46 16.02 -1.35 5.91
C ARG A 46 16.62 -1.28 4.51
N GLU A 47 15.90 -1.79 3.49
CA GLU A 47 16.34 -1.70 2.09
C GLU A 47 16.43 -0.25 1.60
N GLU A 48 15.61 0.65 2.14
CA GLU A 48 15.62 2.10 1.87
C GLU A 48 16.68 2.84 2.69
N GLY A 49 17.51 2.14 3.46
CA GLY A 49 18.63 2.70 4.20
C GLY A 49 18.27 3.28 5.57
N ALA A 50 17.09 2.99 6.10
CA ALA A 50 16.72 3.42 7.45
C ALA A 50 17.60 2.73 8.51
N LYS A 51 18.07 3.51 9.50
CA LYS A 51 18.75 2.95 10.68
C LYS A 51 17.74 2.23 11.55
N ALA A 52 17.98 0.94 11.81
CA ALA A 52 17.14 0.10 12.66
C ALA A 52 17.65 0.12 14.12
N ASP A 53 17.68 1.31 14.71
CA ASP A 53 18.19 1.57 16.06
C ASP A 53 17.11 1.49 17.16
N ILE A 54 15.85 1.35 16.75
CA ILE A 54 14.72 1.16 17.65
C ILE A 54 13.85 -0.03 17.19
N ASP A 55 13.14 -0.67 18.11
CA ASP A 55 12.11 -1.66 17.78
C ASP A 55 10.81 -0.96 17.36
N LEU A 56 10.55 -0.93 16.06
CA LEU A 56 9.33 -0.33 15.49
C LEU A 56 8.10 -1.24 15.57
N LYS A 57 8.25 -2.53 15.83
CA LYS A 57 7.15 -3.50 15.73
C LYS A 57 5.95 -3.14 16.61
N PRO A 58 6.12 -2.79 17.91
CA PRO A 58 5.00 -2.42 18.76
C PRO A 58 4.23 -1.18 18.26
N ALA A 59 4.96 -0.15 17.82
CA ALA A 59 4.37 1.09 17.32
C ALA A 59 3.62 0.87 15.99
N LEU A 60 4.16 0.05 15.10
CA LEU A 60 3.50 -0.31 13.84
C LEU A 60 2.23 -1.13 14.09
N LEU A 61 2.28 -2.09 15.02
CA LEU A 61 1.11 -2.91 15.37
C LEU A 61 -0.02 -2.04 15.92
N ASP A 62 0.27 -1.18 16.90
CA ASP A 62 -0.70 -0.24 17.46
C ASP A 62 -1.30 0.67 16.37
N TYR A 63 -0.44 1.23 15.51
CA TYR A 63 -0.87 2.09 14.41
C TYR A 63 -1.84 1.36 13.48
N TYR A 64 -1.45 0.21 12.94
CA TYR A 64 -2.28 -0.51 11.96
C TYR A 64 -3.57 -1.03 12.56
N MET A 65 -3.54 -1.57 13.79
CA MET A 65 -4.76 -2.03 14.48
C MET A 65 -5.80 -0.91 14.63
N ARG A 66 -5.37 0.29 15.05
CA ARG A 66 -6.27 1.43 15.19
C ARG A 66 -6.82 1.91 13.87
N HIS A 67 -5.94 2.13 12.89
CA HIS A 67 -6.31 2.75 11.63
C HIS A 67 -7.00 1.81 10.63
N MET A 68 -6.81 0.50 10.76
CA MET A 68 -7.64 -0.48 10.04
C MET A 68 -9.05 -0.51 10.60
N LYS A 69 -9.20 -0.42 11.93
CA LYS A 69 -10.50 -0.45 12.62
C LYS A 69 -11.34 0.78 12.33
N ASP A 70 -10.75 1.97 12.28
CA ASP A 70 -11.46 3.23 12.02
C ASP A 70 -11.56 3.58 10.52
N GLY A 71 -10.96 2.74 9.64
CA GLY A 71 -11.02 2.89 8.20
C GLY A 71 -10.09 3.98 7.64
N THR A 72 -9.17 4.52 8.45
CA THR A 72 -8.19 5.52 8.00
C THR A 72 -6.89 4.91 7.45
N PHE A 73 -6.80 3.58 7.43
CA PHE A 73 -5.75 2.83 6.75
C PHE A 73 -6.31 1.63 6.00
N VAL A 74 -5.81 1.42 4.79
CA VAL A 74 -6.08 0.22 3.99
C VAL A 74 -4.79 -0.31 3.39
N SER A 75 -4.68 -1.62 3.27
CA SER A 75 -3.59 -2.29 2.56
C SER A 75 -4.14 -3.34 1.62
N TRP A 76 -3.54 -3.41 0.44
CA TRP A 76 -3.68 -4.54 -0.48
C TRP A 76 -2.40 -5.37 -0.48
N ILE A 77 -2.55 -6.68 -0.51
CA ILE A 77 -1.46 -7.64 -0.54
C ILE A 77 -1.54 -8.52 -1.78
N ALA A 78 -0.39 -8.96 -2.25
CA ALA A 78 -0.25 -10.00 -3.26
C ALA A 78 0.19 -11.30 -2.58
N VAL A 79 -0.50 -12.40 -2.90
CA VAL A 79 -0.31 -13.70 -2.23
C VAL A 79 -0.08 -14.78 -3.28
N ASP A 80 0.94 -15.59 -3.08
CA ASP A 80 1.24 -16.82 -3.84
C ASP A 80 1.05 -18.02 -2.91
N GLY A 81 0.01 -18.81 -3.15
CA GLY A 81 -0.42 -19.86 -2.23
C GLY A 81 -0.76 -19.28 -0.85
N ASN A 82 0.06 -19.58 0.16
CA ASN A 82 -0.12 -19.08 1.53
C ASN A 82 0.89 -17.98 1.91
N ARG A 83 1.69 -17.50 0.96
CA ARG A 83 2.78 -16.55 1.22
C ARG A 83 2.43 -15.17 0.71
N ILE A 84 2.49 -14.17 1.57
CA ILE A 84 2.43 -12.76 1.16
C ILE A 84 3.76 -12.42 0.46
N ILE A 85 3.69 -12.00 -0.79
CA ILE A 85 4.83 -11.71 -1.66
C ILE A 85 4.95 -10.24 -2.02
N GLY A 86 3.90 -9.47 -1.76
CA GLY A 86 3.90 -8.03 -1.98
C GLY A 86 2.88 -7.33 -1.09
N THR A 87 3.18 -6.09 -0.75
CA THR A 87 2.35 -5.24 0.11
C THR A 87 2.22 -3.84 -0.46
N SER A 88 1.16 -3.15 -0.08
CA SER A 88 0.94 -1.72 -0.27
C SER A 88 0.20 -1.17 0.94
N GLY A 89 0.25 0.13 1.18
CA GLY A 89 -0.50 0.76 2.26
C GLY A 89 -0.90 2.18 1.90
N MET A 90 -2.12 2.55 2.27
CA MET A 90 -2.65 3.89 2.11
C MET A 90 -3.24 4.36 3.43
N SER A 91 -2.68 5.43 3.98
CA SER A 91 -3.26 6.13 5.14
C SER A 91 -4.04 7.33 4.64
N PHE A 92 -5.23 7.53 5.18
CA PHE A 92 -6.06 8.68 4.84
C PHE A 92 -5.94 9.73 5.94
N VAL A 93 -5.55 10.94 5.54
CA VAL A 93 -5.41 12.09 6.45
C VAL A 93 -6.21 13.27 5.93
N GLU A 94 -6.60 14.15 6.85
CA GLU A 94 -7.28 15.40 6.49
C GLU A 94 -6.38 16.60 6.84
N LYS A 95 -6.41 17.58 5.96
CA LYS A 95 -5.79 18.90 6.13
C LYS A 95 -6.85 19.97 5.85
N PRO A 96 -6.66 21.22 6.29
CA PRO A 96 -7.53 22.31 5.86
C PRO A 96 -7.63 22.32 4.32
N PRO A 97 -8.84 22.42 3.74
CA PRO A 97 -9.03 22.50 2.30
C PRO A 97 -8.25 23.67 1.67
N TYR A 98 -7.75 23.45 0.47
CA TYR A 98 -7.06 24.46 -0.33
C TYR A 98 -7.38 24.27 -1.81
N PHE A 99 -7.05 25.24 -2.67
CA PHE A 99 -7.42 25.20 -4.10
C PHE A 99 -6.97 23.95 -4.85
N GLY A 100 -5.79 23.41 -4.52
CA GLY A 100 -5.28 22.17 -5.13
C GLY A 100 -5.89 20.88 -4.56
N CYS A 101 -6.59 20.94 -3.43
CA CYS A 101 -7.28 19.83 -2.79
C CYS A 101 -8.49 20.32 -1.99
N PRO A 102 -9.62 20.62 -2.66
CA PRO A 102 -10.80 21.20 -2.01
C PRO A 102 -11.46 20.27 -0.98
N SER A 103 -11.25 18.96 -1.08
CA SER A 103 -11.74 18.01 -0.07
C SER A 103 -10.92 18.03 1.23
N GLY A 104 -9.69 18.52 1.18
CA GLY A 104 -8.73 18.40 2.28
C GLY A 104 -8.25 16.96 2.55
N LYS A 105 -8.83 15.95 1.88
CA LYS A 105 -8.51 14.54 2.07
C LYS A 105 -7.30 14.13 1.24
N ILE A 106 -6.31 13.53 1.89
CA ILE A 106 -5.04 13.16 1.27
C ILE A 106 -4.76 11.69 1.57
N GLY A 107 -4.41 10.93 0.53
CA GLY A 107 -3.85 9.59 0.67
C GLY A 107 -2.34 9.66 0.87
N LEU A 108 -1.83 9.09 1.96
CA LEU A 108 -0.40 8.90 2.17
C LEU A 108 -0.03 7.47 1.80
N LEU A 109 0.60 7.31 0.65
CA LEU A 109 1.06 6.00 0.16
C LEU A 109 2.30 5.55 0.91
N SER A 110 2.30 4.30 1.37
CA SER A 110 3.39 3.70 2.13
C SER A 110 3.44 2.19 1.93
N SER A 111 4.38 1.51 2.58
CA SER A 111 4.47 0.04 2.65
C SER A 111 4.42 -0.65 1.29
N MET A 112 4.92 0.03 0.24
CA MET A 112 5.05 -0.54 -1.10
C MET A 112 6.28 -1.43 -1.14
N PHE A 113 6.06 -2.74 -1.03
CA PHE A 113 7.13 -3.72 -1.03
C PHE A 113 6.76 -4.93 -1.91
N THR A 114 7.74 -5.45 -2.63
CA THR A 114 7.63 -6.73 -3.34
C THR A 114 8.86 -7.55 -3.01
N ASN A 115 8.63 -8.78 -2.58
CA ASN A 115 9.70 -9.74 -2.30
C ASN A 115 10.67 -9.80 -3.50
N PRO A 116 12.00 -9.75 -3.29
CA PRO A 116 12.99 -9.74 -4.36
C PRO A 116 12.76 -10.78 -5.46
N ASP A 117 12.40 -12.02 -5.09
CA ASP A 117 12.16 -13.12 -6.02
C ASP A 117 10.96 -12.90 -6.96
N TYR A 118 10.07 -11.98 -6.60
CA TYR A 118 8.83 -11.66 -7.34
C TYR A 118 8.86 -10.28 -8.00
N ARG A 119 10.01 -9.61 -7.99
CA ARG A 119 10.17 -8.29 -8.62
C ARG A 119 10.10 -8.41 -10.15
N ARG A 120 9.73 -7.30 -10.80
CA ARG A 120 9.60 -7.19 -12.28
C ARG A 120 8.47 -8.02 -12.90
N MET A 121 7.58 -8.60 -12.08
CA MET A 121 6.40 -9.36 -12.51
C MET A 121 5.12 -8.51 -12.54
N GLY A 122 5.22 -7.19 -12.38
CA GLY A 122 4.06 -6.28 -12.40
C GLY A 122 3.30 -6.14 -11.08
N ILE A 123 3.68 -6.90 -10.04
CA ILE A 123 2.97 -6.95 -8.74
C ILE A 123 2.85 -5.57 -8.09
N ALA A 124 3.95 -4.82 -8.01
CA ALA A 124 3.93 -3.49 -7.41
C ALA A 124 3.01 -2.52 -8.17
N LYS A 125 2.91 -2.62 -9.51
CA LYS A 125 2.01 -1.81 -10.33
C LYS A 125 0.56 -2.13 -10.03
N GLU A 126 0.22 -3.41 -9.89
CA GLU A 126 -1.13 -3.85 -9.56
C GLU A 126 -1.54 -3.41 -8.15
N LEU A 127 -0.66 -3.60 -7.16
CA LEU A 127 -0.89 -3.14 -5.79
C LEU A 127 -1.07 -1.62 -5.72
N LEU A 128 -0.26 -0.86 -6.46
CA LEU A 128 -0.39 0.59 -6.55
C LEU A 128 -1.75 1.00 -7.13
N HIS A 129 -2.19 0.32 -8.21
CA HIS A 129 -3.49 0.59 -8.82
C HIS A 129 -4.61 0.41 -7.79
N ARG A 130 -4.61 -0.68 -7.03
CA ARG A 130 -5.64 -0.98 -6.03
C ARG A 130 -5.72 0.04 -4.91
N VAL A 131 -4.58 0.46 -4.35
CA VAL A 131 -4.60 1.47 -3.27
C VAL A 131 -4.93 2.87 -3.79
N VAL A 132 -4.64 3.17 -5.05
CA VAL A 132 -5.09 4.42 -5.69
C VAL A 132 -6.62 4.41 -5.85
N GLU A 133 -7.23 3.29 -6.21
CA GLU A 133 -8.70 3.17 -6.25
C GLU A 133 -9.33 3.32 -4.86
N GLU A 134 -8.70 2.76 -3.80
CA GLU A 134 -9.15 3.00 -2.42
C GLU A 134 -9.12 4.49 -2.06
N ALA A 135 -8.06 5.22 -2.44
CA ALA A 135 -7.97 6.65 -2.21
C ALA A 135 -9.04 7.46 -2.97
N ARG A 136 -9.36 7.07 -4.20
CA ARG A 136 -10.48 7.66 -4.96
C ARG A 136 -11.82 7.43 -4.26
N ASN A 137 -12.06 6.18 -3.84
CA ASN A 137 -13.30 5.81 -3.15
C ASN A 137 -13.44 6.50 -1.79
N TYR A 138 -12.33 6.78 -1.09
CA TYR A 138 -12.33 7.56 0.15
C TYR A 138 -12.59 9.06 -0.08
N GLY A 139 -12.46 9.53 -1.33
CA GLY A 139 -12.64 10.93 -1.73
C GLY A 139 -11.38 11.78 -1.57
N CYS A 140 -10.20 11.17 -1.64
CA CYS A 140 -8.93 11.91 -1.62
C CYS A 140 -8.80 12.78 -2.87
N GLY A 141 -8.42 14.04 -2.69
CA GLY A 141 -8.11 14.96 -3.77
C GLY A 141 -6.68 14.81 -4.30
N THR A 142 -5.80 14.18 -3.53
CA THR A 142 -4.39 13.93 -3.90
C THR A 142 -3.82 12.75 -3.14
N ILE A 143 -2.76 12.14 -3.71
CA ILE A 143 -1.96 11.10 -3.06
C ILE A 143 -0.52 11.60 -2.97
N GLN A 144 0.11 11.40 -1.83
CA GLN A 144 1.48 11.79 -1.54
C GLN A 144 2.31 10.56 -1.15
N ILE A 145 3.59 10.57 -1.52
CA ILE A 145 4.55 9.55 -1.15
C ILE A 145 5.94 10.16 -1.02
N THR A 146 6.73 9.69 -0.05
CA THR A 146 8.19 9.82 -0.03
C THR A 146 8.76 8.62 -0.76
N ALA A 147 9.22 8.82 -1.99
CA ALA A 147 9.67 7.75 -2.87
C ALA A 147 11.16 7.45 -2.65
N SER A 148 11.52 6.16 -2.58
CA SER A 148 12.89 5.72 -2.78
C SER A 148 13.28 5.81 -4.27
N ASP A 149 14.57 5.81 -4.59
CA ASP A 149 15.06 5.85 -5.97
C ASP A 149 14.51 4.70 -6.82
N MET A 150 14.37 3.52 -6.22
CA MET A 150 13.80 2.36 -6.88
C MET A 150 12.30 2.53 -7.14
N GLY A 151 11.56 3.09 -6.18
CA GLY A 151 10.12 3.31 -6.29
C GLY A 151 9.76 4.46 -7.23
N ALA A 152 10.61 5.49 -7.33
CA ALA A 152 10.35 6.68 -8.13
C ALA A 152 10.01 6.36 -9.60
N LYS A 153 10.68 5.36 -10.20
CA LYS A 153 10.41 4.92 -11.58
C LYS A 153 8.98 4.38 -11.74
N LEU A 154 8.50 3.60 -10.77
CA LEU A 154 7.14 3.06 -10.77
C LEU A 154 6.12 4.20 -10.65
N TYR A 155 6.33 5.11 -9.70
CA TYR A 155 5.38 6.19 -9.43
C TYR A 155 5.31 7.18 -10.57
N THR A 156 6.45 7.58 -11.16
CA THR A 156 6.49 8.45 -12.33
C THR A 156 5.80 7.81 -13.52
N ALA A 157 6.04 6.51 -13.78
CA ALA A 157 5.36 5.78 -14.85
C ALA A 157 3.84 5.63 -14.62
N TYR A 158 3.39 5.70 -13.36
CA TYR A 158 1.97 5.69 -13.00
C TYR A 158 1.31 7.07 -13.14
N GLY A 159 2.08 8.15 -13.14
CA GLY A 159 1.59 9.53 -13.28
C GLY A 159 1.84 10.42 -12.05
N PHE A 160 2.59 9.96 -11.06
CA PHE A 160 3.05 10.83 -9.97
C PHE A 160 4.08 11.83 -10.49
N VAL A 161 3.99 13.05 -9.99
CA VAL A 161 4.93 14.13 -10.31
C VAL A 161 5.73 14.53 -9.07
N HIS A 162 6.99 14.89 -9.26
CA HIS A 162 7.80 15.41 -8.16
C HIS A 162 7.26 16.76 -7.67
N ASN A 163 7.20 16.92 -6.36
CA ASN A 163 6.92 18.20 -5.72
C ASN A 163 8.14 18.64 -4.92
N SER A 164 8.85 19.67 -5.41
CA SER A 164 10.08 20.21 -4.79
C SER A 164 9.83 21.08 -3.55
N ASN A 165 8.58 21.37 -3.21
CA ASN A 165 8.21 22.30 -2.14
C ASN A 165 8.02 21.62 -0.77
N PHE A 166 8.37 20.34 -0.64
CA PHE A 166 8.28 19.64 0.63
C PHE A 166 9.50 19.97 1.51
N MET A 167 9.23 20.39 2.75
CA MET A 167 10.26 20.67 3.77
C MET A 167 9.93 19.89 5.04
N GLN A 168 10.97 19.42 5.74
CA GLN A 168 10.84 18.69 7.00
C GLN A 168 11.73 19.34 8.07
N TYR A 169 11.18 19.48 9.28
CA TYR A 169 11.92 19.84 10.48
C TYR A 169 11.80 18.70 11.49
N LYS A 170 12.93 18.20 12.00
CA LYS A 170 12.95 17.15 13.04
C LYS A 170 12.96 17.81 14.41
N LEU A 171 12.08 17.33 15.28
CA LEU A 171 12.00 17.73 16.70
C LEU A 171 12.97 16.92 17.54
#